data_961861edf4a76dac7c72cbb89b4be6b8
#
_entry.id   961861edf4a76dac7c72cbb89b4be6b8
#
_cell.length_a   1.000
_cell.length_b   1.000
_cell.length_c   1.000
_cell.angle_alpha   90.00
_cell.angle_beta   90.00
_cell.angle_gamma   90.00
#
_symmetry.space_group_name_H-M   'P 1'
#
loop_
_entity.id
_entity.type
_entity.pdbx_description
1 polymer ?
#
loop_
_entity_poly.entity_id
_entity_poly.type
_entity_poly.pdbx_seq_one_letter_code
_entity_poly.pdbx_strand_id
1 'polypeptide(L)' 'MEGISLSPRIEREADKLLAQIARADSMIIAVKAGARAEGFVLGLETAGTLNESTIDKLYVIFDVATEDRLKSLVPT' A
#
# COMPACT_ATOMS: atom_id res chain seq x y z
N MET A 1 6.00 -6.78 8.55
CA MET A 1 6.30 -6.45 7.14
C MET A 1 7.79 -6.60 6.95
N GLU A 2 8.17 -7.31 5.92
CA GLU A 2 9.56 -7.65 5.71
C GLU A 2 10.41 -6.41 5.41
N GLY A 3 11.55 -6.27 6.08
CA GLY A 3 12.46 -5.16 5.86
C GLY A 3 12.11 -3.86 6.57
N ILE A 4 10.97 -3.79 7.26
CA ILE A 4 10.59 -2.62 8.04
C ILE A 4 9.91 -3.04 9.33
N SER A 5 10.12 -2.23 10.37
CA SER A 5 9.54 -2.47 11.68
C SER A 5 8.39 -1.49 11.90
N LEU A 6 7.19 -2.02 12.09
CA LEU A 6 5.98 -1.23 12.31
C LEU A 6 5.30 -1.67 13.59
N SER A 7 4.55 -0.76 14.22
CA SER A 7 3.70 -1.17 15.33
C SER A 7 2.65 -2.15 14.83
N PRO A 8 2.13 -3.05 15.70
CA PRO A 8 1.13 -4.02 15.27
C PRO A 8 -0.13 -3.39 14.65
N ARG A 9 -0.55 -2.23 15.13
CA ARG A 9 -1.73 -1.54 14.56
C ARG A 9 -1.48 -1.07 13.14
N ILE A 10 -0.31 -0.46 12.91
CA ILE A 10 0.05 0.04 11.59
C ILE A 10 0.24 -1.12 10.64
N GLU A 11 0.90 -2.19 11.09
CA GLU A 11 1.13 -3.37 10.26
C GLU A 11 -0.18 -4.03 9.84
N ARG A 12 -1.14 -4.17 10.76
CA ARG A 12 -2.44 -4.74 10.43
C ARG A 12 -3.17 -3.90 9.37
N GLU A 13 -3.12 -2.59 9.50
CA GLU A 13 -3.76 -1.72 8.50
C GLU A 13 -3.07 -1.81 7.15
N ALA A 14 -1.72 -1.84 7.14
CA ALA A 14 -0.96 -2.01 5.92
C ALA A 14 -1.29 -3.34 5.22
N ASP A 15 -1.35 -4.43 5.99
CA ASP A 15 -1.69 -5.75 5.44
C ASP A 15 -3.10 -5.78 4.87
N LYS A 16 -4.05 -5.13 5.54
CA LYS A 16 -5.43 -5.00 5.06
C LYS A 16 -5.49 -4.25 3.73
N LEU A 17 -4.74 -3.17 3.61
CA LEU A 17 -4.68 -2.39 2.38
C LEU A 17 -4.03 -3.18 1.25
N LEU A 18 -2.96 -3.93 1.53
CA LEU A 18 -2.36 -4.82 0.54
C LEU A 18 -3.35 -5.87 0.06
N ALA A 19 -4.12 -6.45 0.98
CA ALA A 19 -5.15 -7.43 0.62
C ALA A 19 -6.23 -6.81 -0.26
N GLN A 20 -6.64 -5.58 0.01
CA GLN A 20 -7.63 -4.88 -0.82
C GLN A 20 -7.11 -4.67 -2.24
N ILE A 21 -5.85 -4.29 -2.40
CA ILE A 21 -5.23 -4.14 -3.71
C ILE A 21 -5.21 -5.48 -4.43
N ALA A 22 -4.75 -6.53 -3.75
CA ALA A 22 -4.62 -7.86 -4.35
C ALA A 22 -5.96 -8.45 -4.78
N ARG A 23 -7.06 -8.09 -4.12
CA ARG A 23 -8.40 -8.61 -4.41
C ARG A 23 -9.21 -7.72 -5.36
N ALA A 24 -8.67 -6.58 -5.78
CA ALA A 24 -9.38 -5.71 -6.71
C ALA A 24 -9.68 -6.47 -8.01
N ASP A 25 -10.93 -6.46 -8.44
CA ASP A 25 -11.37 -7.23 -9.61
C ASP A 25 -11.53 -6.40 -10.88
N SER A 26 -11.16 -5.13 -10.82
CA SER A 26 -11.13 -4.25 -11.99
C SER A 26 -10.00 -3.25 -11.84
N MET A 27 -9.58 -2.67 -12.97
CA MET A 27 -8.51 -1.67 -12.97
C MET A 27 -8.88 -0.44 -12.13
N ILE A 28 -10.14 0.00 -12.23
CA ILE A 28 -10.61 1.16 -11.48
C ILE A 28 -10.56 0.89 -9.96
N ILE A 29 -10.97 -0.30 -9.54
CA ILE A 29 -10.93 -0.67 -8.13
C ILE A 29 -9.50 -0.80 -7.64
N ALA A 30 -8.60 -1.35 -8.46
CA ALA A 30 -7.18 -1.44 -8.13
C ALA A 30 -6.55 -0.07 -7.94
N VAL A 31 -6.85 0.88 -8.83
CA VAL A 31 -6.36 2.26 -8.72
C VAL A 31 -6.87 2.92 -7.45
N LYS A 32 -8.17 2.75 -7.14
CA LYS A 32 -8.75 3.33 -5.92
C LYS A 32 -8.15 2.72 -4.66
N ALA A 33 -7.92 1.41 -4.65
CA ALA A 33 -7.28 0.75 -3.51
C ALA A 33 -5.85 1.24 -3.31
N GLY A 34 -5.10 1.42 -4.41
CA GLY A 34 -3.76 1.98 -4.37
C GLY A 34 -3.74 3.41 -3.85
N ALA A 35 -4.69 4.24 -4.29
CA ALA A 35 -4.80 5.61 -3.81
C ALA A 35 -5.12 5.68 -2.31
N ARG A 36 -5.98 4.77 -1.83
CA ARG A 36 -6.28 4.67 -0.40
C ARG A 36 -5.03 4.33 0.41
N ALA A 37 -4.23 3.39 -0.10
CA ALA A 37 -2.98 3.01 0.55
C ALA A 37 -1.99 4.17 0.59
N GLU A 38 -1.87 4.94 -0.49
CA GLU A 38 -1.05 6.15 -0.52
C GLU A 38 -1.52 7.17 0.51
N GLY A 39 -2.83 7.37 0.63
CA GLY A 39 -3.40 8.28 1.63
C GLY A 39 -3.07 7.86 3.05
N PHE A 40 -3.07 6.55 3.31
CA PHE A 40 -2.66 6.02 4.60
C PHE A 40 -1.20 6.36 4.91
N VAL A 41 -0.30 6.15 3.94
CA VAL A 41 1.13 6.47 4.14
C VAL A 41 1.33 7.96 4.30
N LEU A 42 0.61 8.78 3.52
CA LEU A 42 0.66 10.24 3.65
C LEU A 42 0.23 10.67 5.06
N GLY A 43 -0.80 10.02 5.61
CA GLY A 43 -1.23 10.28 6.98
C GLY A 43 -0.16 9.96 8.00
N LEU A 44 0.54 8.84 7.83
CA LEU A 44 1.65 8.45 8.72
C LEU A 44 2.81 9.44 8.61
N GLU A 45 3.11 9.87 7.39
CA GLU A 45 4.15 10.85 7.14
C GLU A 45 3.83 12.19 7.82
N THR A 46 2.60 12.64 7.66
CA THR A 46 2.12 13.89 8.25
C THR A 46 2.16 13.83 9.77
N ALA A 47 1.83 12.68 10.34
CA ALA A 47 1.86 12.49 11.80
C ALA A 47 3.28 12.46 12.38
N GLY A 48 4.29 12.21 11.54
CA GLY A 48 5.68 12.23 11.96
C GLY A 48 6.08 11.10 12.90
N THR A 49 5.34 9.98 12.86
CA THR A 49 5.57 8.85 13.79
C THR A 49 6.58 7.83 13.27
N LEU A 50 6.95 7.91 12.00
CA LEU A 50 7.89 7.00 11.36
C LEU A 50 9.00 7.79 10.70
N ASN A 51 10.18 7.17 10.59
CA ASN A 51 11.29 7.84 9.92
C ASN A 51 11.07 7.85 8.41
N GLU A 52 11.79 8.74 7.73
CA GLU A 52 11.66 8.97 6.30
C GLU A 52 11.92 7.70 5.46
N SER A 53 12.92 6.92 5.86
CA SER A 53 13.25 5.69 5.16
C SER A 53 12.10 4.68 5.19
N THR A 54 11.42 4.55 6.33
CA THR A 54 10.27 3.66 6.48
C THR A 54 9.10 4.15 5.63
N ILE A 55 8.85 5.45 5.63
CA ILE A 55 7.79 6.05 4.79
C ILE A 55 8.05 5.77 3.31
N ASP A 56 9.28 5.99 2.84
CA ASP A 56 9.64 5.74 1.44
C ASP A 56 9.42 4.27 1.06
N LYS A 57 9.81 3.35 1.94
CA LYS A 57 9.60 1.92 1.70
C LYS A 57 8.12 1.55 1.62
N LEU A 58 7.29 2.15 2.45
CA LEU A 58 5.85 1.91 2.42
C LEU A 58 5.25 2.38 1.09
N TYR A 59 5.63 3.56 0.61
CA TYR A 59 5.18 4.03 -0.70
C TYR A 59 5.55 3.04 -1.81
N VAL A 60 6.78 2.56 -1.80
CA VAL A 60 7.24 1.59 -2.82
C VAL A 60 6.46 0.29 -2.73
N ILE A 61 6.24 -0.24 -1.53
CA ILE A 61 5.48 -1.49 -1.33
C ILE A 61 4.07 -1.37 -1.92
N PHE A 62 3.37 -0.27 -1.64
CA PHE A 62 2.01 -0.10 -2.15
C PHE A 62 1.99 0.19 -3.65
N ASP A 63 2.97 0.94 -4.18
CA ASP A 63 3.08 1.19 -5.61
C ASP A 63 3.31 -0.12 -6.38
N VAL A 64 4.24 -0.95 -5.91
CA VAL A 64 4.52 -2.23 -6.54
C VAL A 64 3.31 -3.14 -6.50
N ALA A 65 2.62 -3.22 -5.35
CA ALA A 65 1.42 -4.04 -5.23
C ALA A 65 0.33 -3.58 -6.21
N THR A 66 0.14 -2.28 -6.34
CA THR A 66 -0.86 -1.71 -7.25
C THR A 66 -0.51 -2.02 -8.71
N GLU A 67 0.74 -1.79 -9.10
CA GLU A 67 1.20 -2.09 -10.46
C GLU A 67 1.06 -3.57 -10.81
N ASP A 68 1.46 -4.45 -9.88
CA ASP A 68 1.35 -5.88 -10.10
C ASP A 68 -0.09 -6.30 -10.30
N ARG A 69 -1.01 -5.73 -9.52
CA ARG A 69 -2.43 -6.05 -9.69
C ARG A 69 -2.97 -5.52 -11.00
N LEU A 70 -2.61 -4.30 -11.38
CA LEU A 70 -3.04 -3.73 -12.66
C LEU A 70 -2.55 -4.59 -13.83
N LYS A 71 -1.31 -5.04 -13.80
CA LYS A 71 -0.78 -5.94 -14.84
C LYS A 71 -1.55 -7.25 -14.91
N SER A 72 -1.94 -7.81 -13.78
CA SER A 72 -2.70 -9.06 -13.73
C SER A 72 -4.11 -8.92 -14.29
N LEU A 73 -4.65 -7.72 -14.32
CA LEU A 73 -6.01 -7.44 -14.80
C LEU A 73 -6.06 -7.10 -16.29
N VAL A 74 -4.90 -6.87 -16.93
CA VAL A 74 -4.85 -6.59 -18.36
C VAL A 74 -5.05 -7.88 -19.14
N PRO A 75 -5.99 -7.93 -20.09
CA PRO A 75 -6.18 -9.12 -20.92
C PRO A 75 -4.93 -9.39 -21.75
N THR A 76 -4.56 -10.67 -21.87
CA THR A 76 -3.42 -11.10 -22.68
C THR A 76 -3.85 -11.51 -24.07
#